data_85037ce2afb05e99bdd79cf4c9c40617
#
_entry.id   85037ce2afb05e99bdd79cf4c9c40617
#
_cell.length_a   1.000
_cell.length_b   1.000
_cell.length_c   1.000
_cell.angle_alpha   90.00
_cell.angle_beta   90.00
_cell.angle_gamma   90.00
#
_symmetry.space_group_name_H-M   'P 1'
#
loop_
_entity.id
_entity.type
_entity.pdbx_description
1 polymer ?
#
loop_
_entity_poly.entity_id
_entity_poly.type
_entity_poly.pdbx_seq_one_letter_code
_entity_poly.pdbx_strand_id
1 'polypeptide(L)'
;MSTTAIGYQNCYFIPAENKVHIELLLQGGSNAISYDGFICHADKKYMPSEARDLMMMYRTKEGNVSPGYCFASHDTSRPYLWIKHTGSITMTDALILGEYAL
;
A
#
# COMPACT_ATOMS: atom_id res chain seq x y z
N MET A 1 -9.55 2.49 -2.19
CA MET A 1 -8.29 3.02 -1.65
C MET A 1 -8.32 4.52 -1.72
N SER A 2 -7.84 5.19 -0.70
CA SER A 2 -7.98 6.64 -0.58
C SER A 2 -6.68 7.26 -0.11
N THR A 3 -6.00 7.96 -1.03
CA THR A 3 -4.91 8.90 -0.79
C THR A 3 -4.76 9.79 -2.02
N THR A 4 -4.25 10.99 -1.84
CA THR A 4 -4.06 11.95 -2.94
C THR A 4 -2.95 11.55 -3.90
N ALA A 5 -2.06 10.64 -3.50
CA ALA A 5 -0.92 10.21 -4.29
C ALA A 5 -1.19 8.99 -5.19
N ILE A 6 -2.39 8.41 -5.16
CA ILE A 6 -2.70 7.25 -6.01
C ILE A 6 -2.84 7.70 -7.47
N GLY A 7 -1.95 7.21 -8.33
CA GLY A 7 -2.03 7.41 -9.77
C GLY A 7 -2.80 6.29 -10.47
N TYR A 8 -2.77 5.09 -9.92
CA TYR A 8 -3.46 3.92 -10.46
C TYR A 8 -3.75 2.93 -9.35
N GLN A 9 -4.92 2.29 -9.43
CA GLN A 9 -5.24 1.20 -8.51
C GLN A 9 -6.04 0.12 -9.24
N ASN A 10 -5.70 -1.13 -8.93
CA ASN A 10 -6.44 -2.30 -9.38
C ASN A 10 -6.54 -3.26 -8.18
N CYS A 11 -7.34 -2.86 -7.20
CA CYS A 11 -7.54 -3.63 -5.98
C CYS A 11 -8.93 -4.25 -6.01
N TYR A 12 -9.01 -5.55 -5.75
CA TYR A 12 -10.28 -6.25 -5.79
C TYR A 12 -10.28 -7.47 -4.87
N PHE A 13 -11.49 -7.91 -4.54
CA PHE A 13 -11.73 -9.12 -3.78
C PHE A 13 -12.06 -10.27 -4.72
N ILE A 14 -11.50 -11.46 -4.46
CA ILE A 14 -11.72 -12.67 -5.23
C ILE A 14 -12.60 -13.62 -4.38
N PRO A 15 -13.92 -13.64 -4.57
CA PRO A 15 -14.82 -14.41 -3.68
C PRO A 15 -14.53 -15.90 -3.69
N ALA A 16 -14.19 -16.48 -4.84
CA ALA A 16 -13.93 -17.92 -4.97
C ALA A 16 -12.74 -18.38 -4.14
N GLU A 17 -11.78 -17.49 -3.85
CA GLU A 17 -10.57 -17.81 -3.12
C GLU A 17 -10.51 -17.13 -1.76
N ASN A 18 -11.48 -16.28 -1.43
CA ASN A 18 -11.51 -15.46 -0.23
C ASN A 18 -10.23 -14.66 -0.06
N LYS A 19 -9.76 -14.04 -1.16
CA LYS A 19 -8.51 -13.29 -1.23
C LYS A 19 -8.74 -11.86 -1.66
N VAL A 20 -7.84 -10.98 -1.22
CA VAL A 20 -7.77 -9.58 -1.65
C VAL A 20 -6.52 -9.41 -2.50
N HIS A 21 -6.69 -8.81 -3.68
CA HIS A 21 -5.60 -8.42 -4.57
C HIS A 21 -5.32 -6.92 -4.41
N ILE A 22 -4.07 -6.57 -4.18
CA ILE A 22 -3.62 -5.18 -4.06
C ILE A 22 -2.64 -4.89 -5.18
N GLU A 23 -2.95 -3.86 -5.95
CA GLU A 23 -2.05 -3.36 -7.01
C GLU A 23 -2.20 -1.85 -7.04
N LEU A 24 -1.17 -1.14 -6.57
CA LEU A 24 -1.18 0.31 -6.43
C LEU A 24 0.04 0.93 -7.09
N LEU A 25 -0.17 1.99 -7.84
CA LEU A 25 0.90 2.86 -8.31
C LEU A 25 0.70 4.22 -7.66
N LEU A 26 1.65 4.63 -6.82
CA LEU A 26 1.68 5.94 -6.19
C LEU A 26 2.54 6.85 -7.05
N GLN A 27 2.04 8.07 -7.32
CA GLN A 27 2.74 9.03 -8.17
C GLN A 27 2.74 10.41 -7.51
N GLY A 28 3.92 10.96 -7.29
CA GLY A 28 4.12 12.33 -6.80
C GLY A 28 4.52 13.32 -7.90
N GLY A 29 4.70 12.82 -9.11
CA GLY A 29 5.17 13.65 -10.22
C GLY A 29 6.60 14.16 -9.99
N SER A 30 6.83 15.45 -10.20
CA SER A 30 8.14 16.07 -9.97
C SER A 30 8.42 16.35 -8.49
N ASN A 31 7.42 16.22 -7.61
CA ASN A 31 7.55 16.46 -6.19
C ASN A 31 7.65 15.13 -5.42
N ALA A 32 8.66 15.01 -4.56
CA ALA A 32 8.79 13.85 -3.70
C ALA A 32 7.67 13.83 -2.65
N ILE A 33 7.15 12.64 -2.38
CA ILE A 33 6.12 12.41 -1.37
C ILE A 33 6.77 11.72 -0.18
N SER A 34 6.50 12.25 1.01
CA SER A 34 7.01 11.68 2.25
C SER A 34 5.86 11.03 3.02
N TYR A 35 6.01 9.74 3.34
CA TYR A 35 5.03 9.00 4.14
C TYR A 35 5.66 8.55 5.44
N ASP A 36 4.94 8.72 6.53
CA ASP A 36 5.37 8.29 7.87
C ASP A 36 4.62 7.00 8.26
N GLY A 37 5.00 5.92 7.60
CA GLY A 37 4.42 4.60 7.84
C GLY A 37 3.06 4.35 7.18
N PHE A 38 2.36 5.40 6.75
CA PHE A 38 1.03 5.31 6.14
C PHE A 38 1.12 5.49 4.62
N ILE A 39 0.46 4.64 3.86
CA ILE A 39 0.34 4.78 2.41
C ILE A 39 -1.09 5.15 2.04
N CYS A 40 -2.05 4.31 2.38
CA CYS A 40 -3.45 4.53 2.06
C CYS A 40 -4.33 3.65 2.94
N HIS A 41 -5.65 3.82 2.82
CA HIS A 41 -6.60 2.98 3.52
C HIS A 41 -7.71 2.48 2.59
N ALA A 42 -8.34 1.40 3.00
CA ALA A 42 -9.47 0.79 2.32
C ALA A 42 -10.54 0.40 3.34
N ASP A 43 -11.66 -0.12 2.84
CA ASP A 43 -12.75 -0.58 3.70
C ASP A 43 -12.26 -1.65 4.67
N LYS A 44 -12.69 -1.55 5.92
CA LYS A 44 -12.32 -2.47 7.00
C LYS A 44 -12.69 -3.92 6.71
N LYS A 45 -13.71 -4.17 5.89
CA LYS A 45 -14.12 -5.54 5.53
C LYS A 45 -13.01 -6.32 4.81
N TYR A 46 -12.02 -5.63 4.26
CA TYR A 46 -10.88 -6.25 3.58
C TYR A 46 -9.66 -6.42 4.48
N MET A 47 -9.79 -6.12 5.76
CA MET A 47 -8.69 -6.27 6.73
C MET A 47 -8.38 -7.75 6.94
N PRO A 48 -7.10 -8.17 6.82
CA PRO A 48 -6.72 -9.55 7.09
C PRO A 48 -6.82 -9.88 8.58
N SER A 49 -6.86 -11.16 8.93
CA SER A 49 -6.91 -11.60 10.32
C SER A 49 -5.60 -11.34 11.09
N GLU A 50 -4.52 -11.15 10.37
CA GLU A 50 -3.21 -10.70 10.88
C GLU A 50 -2.50 -9.92 9.78
N ALA A 51 -1.49 -9.13 10.13
CA ALA A 51 -0.78 -8.32 9.14
C ALA A 51 -0.19 -9.20 8.04
N ARG A 52 -0.31 -8.75 6.78
CA ARG A 52 0.15 -9.47 5.59
C ARG A 52 1.11 -8.63 4.78
N ASP A 53 2.26 -9.21 4.44
CA ASP A 53 3.30 -8.53 3.66
C ASP A 53 2.85 -8.32 2.21
N LEU A 54 3.21 -7.16 1.69
CA LEU A 54 3.03 -6.81 0.28
C LEU A 54 4.40 -6.44 -0.28
N MET A 55 4.56 -6.58 -1.59
CA MET A 55 5.77 -6.17 -2.27
C MET A 55 5.73 -4.68 -2.56
N MET A 56 6.84 -3.98 -2.36
CA MET A 56 6.95 -2.56 -2.65
C MET A 56 8.28 -2.27 -3.34
N MET A 57 8.22 -1.49 -4.42
CA MET A 57 9.38 -0.90 -5.07
C MET A 57 9.12 0.59 -5.18
N TYR A 58 10.06 1.42 -4.75
CA TYR A 58 9.89 2.87 -4.81
C TYR A 58 11.09 3.55 -5.47
N ARG A 59 10.83 4.72 -6.04
CA ARG A 59 11.85 5.55 -6.68
C ARG A 59 12.10 6.79 -5.82
N THR A 60 13.39 7.09 -5.59
CA THR A 60 13.78 8.29 -4.87
C THR A 60 13.83 9.50 -5.79
N LYS A 61 13.96 10.70 -5.22
CA LYS A 61 14.09 11.95 -5.96
C LYS A 61 15.29 11.93 -6.92
N GLU A 62 16.33 11.20 -6.58
CA GLU A 62 17.53 11.03 -7.39
C GLU A 62 17.34 10.04 -8.54
N GLY A 63 16.19 9.38 -8.62
CA GLY A 63 15.89 8.40 -9.66
C GLY A 63 16.29 6.97 -9.34
N ASN A 64 16.80 6.70 -8.13
CA ASN A 64 17.17 5.36 -7.71
C ASN A 64 15.93 4.56 -7.32
N VAL A 65 15.88 3.28 -7.75
CA VAL A 65 14.80 2.36 -7.39
C VAL A 65 15.28 1.46 -6.26
N SER A 66 14.46 1.32 -5.23
CA SER A 66 14.78 0.51 -4.05
C SER A 66 13.58 -0.33 -3.62
N PRO A 67 13.82 -1.53 -3.07
CA PRO A 67 12.74 -2.29 -2.43
C PRO A 67 12.41 -1.67 -1.08
N GLY A 68 11.11 -1.73 -0.72
CA GLY A 68 10.64 -1.32 0.60
C GLY A 68 9.85 -2.45 1.25
N TYR A 69 9.59 -2.32 2.54
CA TYR A 69 8.72 -3.23 3.26
C TYR A 69 7.35 -2.59 3.43
N CYS A 70 6.34 -3.26 2.90
CA CYS A 70 4.96 -2.78 2.92
C CYS A 70 4.05 -3.90 3.40
N PHE A 71 2.94 -3.57 4.05
CA PHE A 71 2.02 -4.58 4.56
C PHE A 71 0.61 -4.04 4.68
N ALA A 72 -0.36 -4.98 4.60
CA ALA A 72 -1.75 -4.73 4.97
C ALA A 72 -1.85 -4.95 6.47
N SER A 73 -2.28 -3.93 7.22
CA SER A 73 -2.29 -3.98 8.68
C SER A 73 -3.49 -4.74 9.23
N HIS A 74 -3.34 -5.27 10.45
CA HIS A 74 -4.44 -5.78 11.25
C HIS A 74 -4.52 -4.92 12.52
N ASP A 75 -5.28 -3.83 12.45
CA ASP A 75 -5.48 -2.93 13.59
C ASP A 75 -6.97 -2.72 13.78
N THR A 76 -7.57 -3.50 14.68
CA THR A 76 -9.02 -3.47 14.93
C THR A 76 -9.49 -2.17 15.58
N SER A 77 -8.57 -1.36 16.12
CA SER A 77 -8.90 -0.05 16.68
C SER A 77 -9.12 1.02 15.60
N ARG A 78 -8.73 0.74 14.35
CA ARG A 78 -8.88 1.67 13.23
C ARG A 78 -10.18 1.38 12.48
N PRO A 79 -10.86 2.43 11.96
CA PRO A 79 -12.09 2.25 11.18
C PRO A 79 -11.85 1.75 9.75
N TYR A 80 -10.58 1.65 9.32
CA TYR A 80 -10.20 1.26 7.97
C TYR A 80 -9.08 0.21 7.98
N LEU A 81 -8.98 -0.55 6.89
CA LEU A 81 -7.76 -1.28 6.56
C LEU A 81 -6.69 -0.25 6.16
N TRP A 82 -5.53 -0.31 6.78
CA TRP A 82 -4.42 0.58 6.47
C TRP A 82 -3.31 -0.18 5.76
N ILE A 83 -2.84 0.37 4.64
CA ILE A 83 -1.64 -0.10 3.94
C ILE A 83 -0.49 0.76 4.42
N LYS A 84 0.54 0.13 4.95
CA LYS A 84 1.66 0.80 5.62
C LYS A 84 3.01 0.30 5.12
N HIS A 85 4.05 1.12 5.30
CA HIS A 85 5.43 0.73 5.18
C HIS A 85 6.18 1.02 6.49
N THR A 86 7.38 0.48 6.63
CA THR A 86 8.19 0.73 7.83
C THR A 86 8.97 2.04 7.69
N GLY A 87 8.91 2.87 8.75
CA GLY A 87 9.63 4.13 8.81
C GLY A 87 9.09 5.20 7.87
N SER A 88 9.82 6.31 7.79
CA SER A 88 9.54 7.40 6.86
C SER A 88 10.32 7.20 5.58
N ILE A 89 9.65 7.27 4.45
CA ILE A 89 10.26 7.13 3.11
C ILE A 89 9.84 8.32 2.27
N THR A 90 10.84 8.96 1.62
CA THR A 90 10.59 10.00 0.63
C THR A 90 10.72 9.40 -0.77
N MET A 91 9.65 9.50 -1.58
CA MET A 91 9.60 8.84 -2.88
C MET A 91 8.88 9.71 -3.91
N THR A 92 9.24 9.55 -5.18
CA THR A 92 8.52 10.21 -6.29
C THR A 92 7.40 9.31 -6.80
N ASP A 93 7.60 8.01 -6.81
CA ASP A 93 6.61 7.01 -7.18
C ASP A 93 6.92 5.68 -6.49
N ALA A 94 5.92 4.82 -6.43
CA ALA A 94 6.07 3.48 -5.85
C ALA A 94 5.04 2.53 -6.44
N LEU A 95 5.45 1.27 -6.61
CA LEU A 95 4.55 0.17 -6.96
C LEU A 95 4.37 -0.72 -5.74
N ILE A 96 3.12 -1.04 -5.42
CA ILE A 96 2.77 -1.95 -4.34
C ILE A 96 1.90 -3.06 -4.92
N LEU A 97 2.30 -4.30 -4.66
CA LEU A 97 1.67 -5.46 -5.27
C LEU A 97 1.62 -6.63 -4.28
N GLY A 98 0.49 -7.32 -4.23
CA GLY A 98 0.38 -8.53 -3.45
C GLY A 98 -1.05 -9.05 -3.35
N GLU A 99 -1.17 -10.23 -2.75
CA GLU A 99 -2.46 -10.84 -2.43
C GLU A 99 -2.41 -11.44 -1.04
N TYR A 100 -3.55 -11.46 -0.37
CA TYR A 100 -3.67 -12.11 0.94
C TYR A 100 -5.06 -12.71 1.12
N ALA A 101 -5.12 -13.80 1.90
CA ALA A 101 -6.39 -14.42 2.26
C ALA A 101 -7.04 -13.67 3.44
N LEU A 102 -8.36 -13.62 3.42
CA LEU A 102 -9.14 -13.09 4.55
C LEU A 102 -9.42 -14.16 5.59
#